data_91d31e37254bbfdc195366d0d93a83d2
#
_entry.id   91d31e37254bbfdc195366d0d93a83d2
#
_cell.length_a   1.000
_cell.length_b   1.000
_cell.length_c   1.000
_cell.angle_alpha   90.00
_cell.angle_beta   90.00
_cell.angle_gamma   90.00
#
_symmetry.space_group_name_H-M   'P 1'
#
loop_
_entity.id
_entity.type
_entity.pdbx_description
1 polymer ?
#
loop_
_entity_poly.entity_id
_entity_poly.type
_entity_poly.pdbx_seq_one_letter_code
_entity_poly.pdbx_strand_id
1 'polypeptide(L)'
;MTDRPQASPRKPNPLMRRLAAALGALGAAVLLATACGGGVSFDSSGGQGTLKLALTDAPACGYEQVHVTIERVRFHRDASAEAEDPGWAEIVLTPARRIDLLTLTNGVLEDLGQTPLPAGRYTQGRLVLADNGSSTPTANALRLAGGIDAALTTPSAQRSGLKFDLDVEVPAGRVADIVLDFDACRSIVRRGQSGHYNLKPVLRVLPRLTEAGQRVIGFVTPALATTQTQVSLQADGQVVKATPPDANGRFVLYPVPVGRYDLVLAAPGRALATITDVPVSAQAYTYVNRSAAPLDPPASAVRTLATRVQTAAAETLADVRVLRAYAGGPTVEVAGGPVDGDTGEYSVSLPTAAPLRAAYVPDGLGLTFSADTALPQAGYRVVARSGSTEQTQDVDLGAPVVPELQFVFP
;
A
#
# COMPACT_ATOMS: atom_id res chain seq x y z
N MET A 1 9.81 17.22 69.10
CA MET A 1 8.72 17.17 70.10
C MET A 1 7.49 17.21 69.25
N THR A 2 6.81 16.29 69.16
CA THR A 2 5.98 15.22 69.66
C THR A 2 5.03 14.87 68.53
N ASP A 3 4.62 13.84 68.20
CA ASP A 3 4.58 12.43 68.56
C ASP A 3 3.48 11.79 67.69
N ARG A 4 3.75 10.63 67.21
CA ARG A 4 2.73 9.80 66.53
C ARG A 4 1.77 9.19 67.54
N PRO A 5 0.61 8.72 67.13
CA PRO A 5 0.48 7.28 67.26
C PRO A 5 -0.10 6.53 66.05
N GLN A 6 0.42 5.31 65.90
CA GLN A 6 -0.07 4.21 65.10
C GLN A 6 -1.44 3.70 65.59
N ALA A 7 -2.28 3.20 64.68
CA ALA A 7 -3.40 2.33 65.03
C ALA A 7 -3.29 1.03 64.19
N SER A 8 -3.32 -0.08 64.89
CA SER A 8 -3.15 -1.47 64.52
C SER A 8 -4.43 -2.11 63.91
N PRO A 9 -4.33 -3.32 63.31
CA PRO A 9 -5.39 -3.91 62.48
C PRO A 9 -6.42 -4.71 63.30
N ARG A 10 -7.68 -4.64 62.91
CA ARG A 10 -8.76 -5.46 63.49
C ARG A 10 -8.91 -6.78 62.71
N LYS A 11 -8.89 -7.88 63.47
CA LYS A 11 -9.19 -9.26 63.10
C LYS A 11 -10.71 -9.46 62.85
N PRO A 12 -11.10 -10.42 62.02
CA PRO A 12 -12.52 -10.76 61.81
C PRO A 12 -13.01 -11.77 62.86
N ASN A 13 -14.30 -11.63 63.20
CA ASN A 13 -15.03 -12.46 64.11
C ASN A 13 -15.63 -13.71 63.44
N PRO A 14 -15.61 -14.88 64.07
CA PRO A 14 -16.20 -16.12 63.55
C PRO A 14 -17.50 -16.46 64.31
N LEU A 15 -18.63 -16.54 63.61
CA LEU A 15 -19.83 -17.26 64.04
C LEU A 15 -20.74 -17.34 62.81
N MET A 16 -21.01 -18.46 62.22
CA MET A 16 -21.95 -19.52 62.58
C MET A 16 -21.73 -20.76 61.74
N ARG A 17 -21.44 -21.82 62.48
CA ARG A 17 -21.58 -23.21 62.02
C ARG A 17 -22.95 -23.70 62.44
N ARG A 18 -23.45 -24.68 61.66
CA ARG A 18 -24.41 -25.74 61.96
C ARG A 18 -25.83 -25.61 61.44
N LEU A 19 -26.16 -26.63 60.76
CA LEU A 19 -27.27 -27.62 60.81
C LEU A 19 -27.77 -27.86 59.40
N ALA A 20 -28.18 -29.02 58.91
CA ALA A 20 -28.07 -30.40 59.35
C ALA A 20 -28.53 -31.25 58.14
N ALA A 21 -28.11 -32.47 58.17
CA ALA A 21 -28.47 -33.52 57.19
C ALA A 21 -29.90 -34.06 57.37
N ALA A 22 -30.49 -34.54 56.28
CA ALA A 22 -31.43 -35.68 56.23
C ALA A 22 -31.66 -36.08 54.77
N LEU A 23 -31.18 -37.20 54.37
CA LEU A 23 -31.77 -38.55 54.07
C LEU A 23 -32.91 -38.54 53.04
N GLY A 24 -32.70 -39.28 51.95
CA GLY A 24 -33.71 -39.80 51.05
C GLY A 24 -33.09 -40.64 49.93
N ALA A 25 -32.89 -41.94 50.19
CA ALA A 25 -32.49 -42.95 49.20
C ALA A 25 -33.78 -43.46 48.46
N LEU A 26 -33.69 -43.77 47.20
CA LEU A 26 -34.07 -45.00 46.49
C LEU A 26 -34.32 -44.72 44.99
N GLY A 27 -33.79 -45.61 44.15
CA GLY A 27 -34.24 -45.72 42.76
C GLY A 27 -33.13 -46.03 41.79
N ALA A 28 -32.57 -47.24 41.85
CA ALA A 28 -31.70 -47.78 40.78
C ALA A 28 -32.60 -48.23 39.62
N ALA A 29 -32.33 -47.67 38.42
CA ALA A 29 -32.75 -48.24 37.16
C ALA A 29 -31.55 -48.22 36.21
N VAL A 30 -30.96 -49.42 36.06
CA VAL A 30 -29.92 -49.70 35.06
C VAL A 30 -30.62 -49.82 33.70
N LEU A 31 -30.27 -48.87 32.79
CA LEU A 31 -30.52 -49.03 31.37
C LEU A 31 -29.17 -49.02 30.66
N LEU A 32 -28.74 -50.22 30.26
CA LEU A 32 -27.64 -50.39 29.29
C LEU A 32 -28.16 -49.86 27.94
N ALA A 33 -27.64 -48.73 27.51
CA ALA A 33 -27.68 -48.29 26.13
C ALA A 33 -26.30 -48.49 25.54
N THR A 34 -26.21 -49.38 24.60
CA THR A 34 -25.09 -49.69 23.73
C THR A 34 -24.53 -48.39 23.11
N ALA A 35 -23.30 -48.07 23.43
CA ALA A 35 -22.54 -46.99 22.80
C ALA A 35 -22.16 -47.38 21.39
N CYS A 36 -22.86 -46.87 20.38
CA CYS A 36 -22.28 -46.67 19.07
C CYS A 36 -21.28 -45.54 19.20
N GLY A 37 -20.02 -45.85 19.02
CA GLY A 37 -18.93 -44.88 18.96
C GLY A 37 -19.08 -43.98 17.72
N GLY A 38 -19.81 -42.88 17.88
CA GLY A 38 -19.69 -41.75 17.04
C GLY A 38 -18.63 -40.83 17.66
N GLY A 39 -17.43 -40.81 17.11
CA GLY A 39 -16.45 -39.80 17.42
C GLY A 39 -17.08 -38.43 17.19
N VAL A 40 -17.34 -37.70 18.26
CA VAL A 40 -17.68 -36.27 18.17
C VAL A 40 -16.37 -35.61 17.76
N SER A 41 -16.18 -35.48 16.45
CA SER A 41 -15.25 -34.49 15.93
C SER A 41 -15.75 -33.16 16.47
N PHE A 42 -15.06 -32.58 17.43
CA PHE A 42 -15.19 -31.17 17.69
C PHE A 42 -14.63 -30.46 16.45
N ASP A 43 -15.47 -30.32 15.45
CA ASP A 43 -15.27 -29.39 14.39
C ASP A 43 -15.15 -28.03 15.08
N SER A 44 -13.95 -27.49 15.11
CA SER A 44 -13.71 -26.11 15.52
C SER A 44 -14.33 -25.23 14.43
N SER A 45 -15.66 -25.16 14.41
CA SER A 45 -16.41 -24.20 13.62
C SER A 45 -16.18 -22.81 14.21
N GLY A 46 -15.00 -22.28 13.96
CA GLY A 46 -14.78 -20.85 14.00
C GLY A 46 -15.86 -20.24 13.11
N GLY A 47 -16.74 -19.38 13.68
CA GLY A 47 -17.86 -18.79 12.96
C GLY A 47 -17.42 -18.20 11.62
N GLN A 48 -18.34 -17.91 10.73
CA GLN A 48 -18.05 -17.19 9.47
C GLN A 48 -17.99 -15.69 9.73
N GLY A 49 -17.08 -15.01 9.07
CA GLY A 49 -17.07 -13.57 8.87
C GLY A 49 -17.28 -13.23 7.40
N THR A 50 -17.13 -11.98 7.04
CA THR A 50 -17.23 -11.50 5.64
C THR A 50 -15.97 -10.74 5.28
N LEU A 51 -15.37 -11.01 4.15
CA LEU A 51 -14.32 -10.18 3.56
C LEU A 51 -14.94 -9.32 2.47
N LYS A 52 -14.81 -8.00 2.61
CA LYS A 52 -15.19 -7.00 1.60
C LYS A 52 -13.93 -6.43 0.97
N LEU A 53 -13.93 -6.31 -0.36
CA LEU A 53 -12.77 -5.88 -1.14
C LEU A 53 -13.13 -4.73 -2.06
N ALA A 54 -12.32 -3.68 -2.04
CA ALA A 54 -12.29 -2.64 -3.05
C ALA A 54 -10.90 -2.54 -3.68
N LEU A 55 -10.82 -1.91 -4.85
CA LEU A 55 -9.59 -1.63 -5.59
C LEU A 55 -9.35 -0.12 -5.61
N THR A 56 -8.09 0.29 -5.52
CA THR A 56 -7.63 1.66 -5.75
C THR A 56 -6.29 1.64 -6.48
N ASP A 57 -5.83 2.78 -6.96
CA ASP A 57 -4.55 2.90 -7.65
C ASP A 57 -3.66 3.97 -7.02
N ALA A 58 -2.37 3.87 -7.29
CA ALA A 58 -1.34 4.88 -7.10
C ALA A 58 -1.21 5.79 -8.34
N PRO A 59 -0.30 6.79 -8.37
CA PRO A 59 -0.28 7.83 -9.40
C PRO A 59 -0.01 7.34 -10.82
N ALA A 60 -0.44 8.16 -11.78
CA ALA A 60 -0.23 7.95 -13.21
C ALA A 60 1.25 8.07 -13.61
N CYS A 61 1.69 7.21 -14.51
CA CYS A 61 3.09 7.05 -14.93
C CYS A 61 3.37 7.48 -16.36
N GLY A 62 2.68 8.50 -16.83
CA GLY A 62 2.84 8.96 -18.21
C GLY A 62 2.08 8.13 -19.25
N TYR A 63 1.23 7.21 -18.82
CA TYR A 63 0.22 6.55 -19.66
C TYR A 63 -1.09 7.33 -19.64
N GLU A 64 -1.85 7.25 -20.71
CA GLU A 64 -3.20 7.85 -20.75
C GLU A 64 -4.22 6.97 -20.02
N GLN A 65 -4.08 5.64 -20.12
CA GLN A 65 -4.92 4.65 -19.42
C GLN A 65 -4.12 3.39 -19.12
N VAL A 66 -4.51 2.70 -18.06
CA VAL A 66 -4.00 1.37 -17.68
C VAL A 66 -5.19 0.46 -17.41
N HIS A 67 -5.49 -0.42 -18.34
CA HIS A 67 -6.63 -1.32 -18.23
C HIS A 67 -6.21 -2.69 -17.74
N VAL A 68 -6.94 -3.19 -16.75
CA VAL A 68 -6.90 -4.60 -16.31
C VAL A 68 -8.33 -5.14 -16.32
N THR A 69 -8.49 -6.39 -16.76
CA THR A 69 -9.78 -7.08 -16.71
C THR A 69 -9.73 -8.16 -15.63
N ILE A 70 -10.44 -7.92 -14.54
CA ILE A 70 -10.46 -8.80 -13.36
C ILE A 70 -11.60 -9.80 -13.50
N GLU A 71 -11.30 -11.09 -13.39
CA GLU A 71 -12.27 -12.19 -13.34
C GLU A 71 -12.65 -12.54 -11.92
N ARG A 72 -11.66 -12.65 -11.03
CA ARG A 72 -11.86 -13.03 -9.63
C ARG A 72 -10.68 -12.65 -8.76
N VAL A 73 -10.93 -12.60 -7.44
CA VAL A 73 -9.89 -12.47 -6.41
C VAL A 73 -10.01 -13.66 -5.47
N ARG A 74 -8.89 -14.32 -5.20
CA ARG A 74 -8.80 -15.53 -4.38
C ARG A 74 -8.07 -15.24 -3.09
N PHE A 75 -8.46 -15.92 -2.01
CA PHE A 75 -7.88 -15.76 -0.68
C PHE A 75 -7.55 -17.10 -0.06
N HIS A 76 -6.39 -17.22 0.58
CA HIS A 76 -5.96 -18.44 1.26
C HIS A 76 -5.33 -18.13 2.62
N ARG A 77 -5.44 -19.08 3.56
CA ARG A 77 -4.86 -18.95 4.91
C ARG A 77 -3.37 -19.23 4.95
N ASP A 78 -2.88 -20.05 4.03
CA ASP A 78 -1.48 -20.41 3.91
C ASP A 78 -0.79 -19.53 2.85
N ALA A 79 0.29 -18.86 3.26
CA ALA A 79 1.10 -18.00 2.39
C ALA A 79 1.85 -18.78 1.30
N SER A 80 2.03 -20.10 1.49
CA SER A 80 2.71 -20.99 0.55
C SER A 80 1.77 -21.74 -0.39
N ALA A 81 0.43 -21.57 -0.24
CA ALA A 81 -0.54 -22.31 -1.03
C ALA A 81 -0.33 -22.12 -2.54
N GLU A 82 -0.35 -23.23 -3.27
CA GLU A 82 -0.32 -23.24 -4.72
C GLU A 82 -1.72 -22.96 -5.32
N ALA A 83 -1.79 -22.66 -6.61
CA ALA A 83 -3.05 -22.27 -7.26
C ALA A 83 -4.13 -23.36 -7.19
N GLU A 84 -3.73 -24.62 -7.21
CA GLU A 84 -4.62 -25.79 -7.25
C GLU A 84 -4.89 -26.39 -5.86
N ASP A 85 -4.28 -25.84 -4.80
CA ASP A 85 -4.49 -26.33 -3.44
C ASP A 85 -5.95 -26.12 -3.01
N PRO A 86 -6.49 -26.99 -2.17
CA PRO A 86 -7.82 -26.82 -1.61
C PRO A 86 -7.83 -25.68 -0.58
N GLY A 87 -9.00 -25.09 -0.35
CA GLY A 87 -9.19 -24.07 0.69
C GLY A 87 -9.16 -22.61 0.18
N TRP A 88 -9.05 -22.40 -1.12
CA TRP A 88 -9.26 -21.08 -1.72
C TRP A 88 -10.71 -20.64 -1.60
N ALA A 89 -10.91 -19.43 -1.12
CA ALA A 89 -12.17 -18.71 -1.23
C ALA A 89 -12.05 -17.62 -2.27
N GLU A 90 -13.17 -17.23 -2.89
CA GLU A 90 -13.15 -16.35 -4.07
C GLU A 90 -14.24 -15.28 -4.01
N ILE A 91 -13.91 -14.10 -4.54
CA ILE A 91 -14.88 -13.11 -5.04
C ILE A 91 -14.83 -13.22 -6.57
N VAL A 92 -15.90 -13.67 -7.19
CA VAL A 92 -16.01 -13.84 -8.65
C VAL A 92 -16.78 -12.67 -9.23
N LEU A 93 -16.23 -12.01 -10.25
CA LEU A 93 -16.88 -10.93 -10.98
C LEU A 93 -17.56 -11.50 -12.22
N THR A 94 -18.88 -11.42 -12.27
CA THR A 94 -19.68 -11.93 -13.40
C THR A 94 -20.60 -10.84 -13.93
N PRO A 95 -20.33 -10.28 -15.12
CA PRO A 95 -19.17 -10.57 -15.99
C PRO A 95 -17.84 -10.06 -15.43
N ALA A 96 -16.72 -10.55 -15.97
CA ALA A 96 -15.39 -10.00 -15.69
C ALA A 96 -15.39 -8.49 -15.93
N ARG A 97 -14.66 -7.75 -15.07
CA ARG A 97 -14.73 -6.29 -15.03
C ARG A 97 -13.45 -5.67 -15.57
N ARG A 98 -13.57 -4.92 -16.68
CA ARG A 98 -12.46 -4.13 -17.23
C ARG A 98 -12.42 -2.77 -16.55
N ILE A 99 -11.30 -2.46 -15.92
CA ILE A 99 -11.12 -1.28 -15.05
C ILE A 99 -9.91 -0.50 -15.59
N ASP A 100 -10.07 0.82 -15.73
CA ASP A 100 -8.93 1.72 -15.91
C ASP A 100 -8.41 2.15 -14.56
N LEU A 101 -7.23 1.64 -14.19
CA LEU A 101 -6.61 1.88 -12.89
C LEU A 101 -6.38 3.38 -12.64
N LEU A 102 -6.01 4.14 -13.67
CA LEU A 102 -5.71 5.57 -13.51
C LEU A 102 -6.92 6.43 -13.11
N THR A 103 -8.14 5.88 -13.22
CA THR A 103 -9.36 6.54 -12.72
C THR A 103 -9.57 6.34 -11.22
N LEU A 104 -8.82 5.41 -10.59
CA LEU A 104 -8.95 5.04 -9.19
C LEU A 104 -8.00 5.82 -8.26
N THR A 105 -7.51 6.96 -8.72
CA THR A 105 -6.66 7.85 -7.93
C THR A 105 -7.51 8.79 -7.06
N ASN A 106 -6.85 9.56 -6.22
CA ASN A 106 -7.49 10.64 -5.43
C ASN A 106 -8.59 10.16 -4.49
N GLY A 107 -8.40 8.97 -3.91
CA GLY A 107 -9.32 8.36 -2.94
C GLY A 107 -10.54 7.69 -3.55
N VAL A 108 -10.57 7.51 -4.87
CA VAL A 108 -11.61 6.72 -5.55
C VAL A 108 -11.37 5.24 -5.30
N LEU A 109 -12.46 4.53 -4.98
CA LEU A 109 -12.45 3.08 -4.75
C LEU A 109 -13.44 2.41 -5.71
N GLU A 110 -13.01 1.35 -6.36
CA GLU A 110 -13.87 0.44 -7.13
C GLU A 110 -14.22 -0.77 -6.26
N ASP A 111 -15.50 -0.97 -5.95
CA ASP A 111 -15.98 -2.10 -5.14
C ASP A 111 -15.90 -3.40 -5.97
N LEU A 112 -15.09 -4.35 -5.56
CA LEU A 112 -14.96 -5.67 -6.20
C LEU A 112 -15.92 -6.71 -5.60
N GLY A 113 -16.62 -6.36 -4.52
CA GLY A 113 -17.60 -7.24 -3.87
C GLY A 113 -17.16 -7.78 -2.52
N GLN A 114 -17.88 -8.80 -2.07
CA GLN A 114 -17.63 -9.44 -0.77
C GLN A 114 -17.92 -10.94 -0.83
N THR A 115 -17.30 -11.69 0.10
CA THR A 115 -17.52 -13.13 0.22
C THR A 115 -17.51 -13.55 1.69
N PRO A 116 -18.38 -14.49 2.11
CA PRO A 116 -18.29 -15.09 3.43
C PRO A 116 -17.05 -15.98 3.52
N LEU A 117 -16.33 -15.88 4.63
CA LEU A 117 -15.12 -16.65 4.90
C LEU A 117 -15.19 -17.27 6.29
N PRO A 118 -14.67 -18.49 6.51
CA PRO A 118 -14.39 -18.96 7.86
C PRO A 118 -13.53 -17.96 8.63
N ALA A 119 -13.91 -17.65 9.86
CA ALA A 119 -13.17 -16.69 10.70
C ALA A 119 -11.73 -17.16 10.91
N GLY A 120 -10.78 -16.21 10.88
CA GLY A 120 -9.35 -16.44 11.05
C GLY A 120 -8.48 -15.60 10.14
N ARG A 121 -7.16 -15.85 10.20
CA ARG A 121 -6.16 -15.10 9.46
C ARG A 121 -5.98 -15.64 8.05
N TYR A 122 -5.94 -14.72 7.09
CA TYR A 122 -5.65 -14.97 5.68
C TYR A 122 -4.34 -14.31 5.32
N THR A 123 -3.44 -15.05 4.67
CA THR A 123 -2.05 -14.62 4.45
C THR A 123 -1.65 -14.54 2.99
N GLN A 124 -2.48 -15.05 2.07
CA GLN A 124 -2.23 -14.97 0.64
C GLN A 124 -3.48 -14.54 -0.12
N GLY A 125 -3.30 -13.62 -1.07
CA GLY A 125 -4.29 -13.27 -2.07
C GLY A 125 -3.76 -13.52 -3.48
N ARG A 126 -4.68 -13.74 -4.44
CA ARG A 126 -4.38 -13.85 -5.86
C ARG A 126 -5.41 -13.07 -6.68
N LEU A 127 -4.93 -12.17 -7.53
CA LEU A 127 -5.76 -11.42 -8.48
C LEU A 127 -5.70 -12.13 -9.83
N VAL A 128 -6.82 -12.68 -10.28
CA VAL A 128 -6.92 -13.40 -11.55
C VAL A 128 -7.47 -12.45 -12.62
N LEU A 129 -6.68 -12.26 -13.67
CA LEU A 129 -7.02 -11.40 -14.80
C LEU A 129 -7.45 -12.25 -16.00
N ALA A 130 -8.35 -11.69 -16.82
CA ALA A 130 -8.73 -12.28 -18.09
C ALA A 130 -7.53 -12.35 -19.06
N ASP A 131 -7.57 -13.30 -19.97
CA ASP A 131 -6.56 -13.47 -21.01
C ASP A 131 -6.65 -12.37 -22.09
N ASN A 132 -5.49 -11.95 -22.58
CA ASN A 132 -5.37 -11.26 -23.85
C ASN A 132 -5.49 -12.28 -24.99
N GLY A 133 -6.69 -12.81 -25.22
CA GLY A 133 -6.95 -13.79 -26.26
C GLY A 133 -7.24 -13.17 -27.62
N SER A 134 -7.43 -14.01 -28.65
CA SER A 134 -7.73 -13.55 -30.01
C SER A 134 -9.01 -12.71 -30.13
N SER A 135 -10.00 -12.97 -29.27
CA SER A 135 -11.26 -12.20 -29.21
C SER A 135 -11.17 -10.94 -28.34
N THR A 136 -10.20 -10.87 -27.46
CA THR A 136 -9.98 -9.75 -26.50
C THR A 136 -8.50 -9.41 -26.38
N PRO A 137 -7.84 -8.98 -27.48
CA PRO A 137 -6.37 -8.82 -27.48
C PRO A 137 -5.87 -7.70 -26.56
N THR A 138 -6.76 -6.85 -26.09
CA THR A 138 -6.50 -5.71 -25.20
C THR A 138 -7.32 -5.78 -23.91
N ALA A 139 -7.68 -7.00 -23.43
CA ALA A 139 -8.32 -7.18 -22.14
C ALA A 139 -7.49 -6.50 -21.03
N ASN A 140 -6.16 -6.68 -21.07
CA ASN A 140 -5.20 -5.93 -20.28
C ASN A 140 -4.31 -5.13 -21.22
N ALA A 141 -4.30 -3.81 -21.10
CA ALA A 141 -3.65 -2.93 -22.06
C ALA A 141 -3.25 -1.59 -21.46
N LEU A 142 -2.27 -0.97 -22.06
CA LEU A 142 -1.92 0.43 -21.86
C LEU A 142 -2.48 1.27 -22.99
N ARG A 143 -2.91 2.49 -22.71
CA ARG A 143 -3.04 3.54 -23.70
C ARG A 143 -1.85 4.50 -23.56
N LEU A 144 -1.03 4.51 -24.60
CA LEU A 144 0.12 5.40 -24.71
C LEU A 144 -0.32 6.79 -25.16
N ALA A 145 0.57 7.78 -25.00
CA ALA A 145 0.36 9.11 -25.54
C ALA A 145 0.06 9.05 -27.06
N GLY A 146 -0.98 9.78 -27.49
CA GLY A 146 -1.47 9.74 -28.86
C GLY A 146 -2.49 8.64 -29.13
N GLY A 147 -3.04 8.00 -28.09
CA GLY A 147 -4.17 7.07 -28.20
C GLY A 147 -3.82 5.67 -28.72
N ILE A 148 -2.55 5.28 -28.69
CA ILE A 148 -2.08 3.96 -29.14
C ILE A 148 -2.28 2.95 -28.01
N ASP A 149 -3.03 1.88 -28.27
CA ASP A 149 -3.20 0.78 -27.33
C ASP A 149 -2.07 -0.25 -27.49
N ALA A 150 -1.41 -0.59 -26.39
CA ALA A 150 -0.40 -1.63 -26.31
C ALA A 150 -0.86 -2.71 -25.33
N ALA A 151 -0.83 -3.98 -25.75
CA ALA A 151 -1.21 -5.09 -24.90
C ALA A 151 -0.22 -5.25 -23.73
N LEU A 152 -0.73 -5.51 -22.53
CA LEU A 152 0.03 -5.88 -21.35
C LEU A 152 0.18 -7.39 -21.27
N THR A 153 1.40 -7.88 -21.36
CA THR A 153 1.69 -9.30 -21.16
C THR A 153 1.66 -9.63 -19.67
N THR A 154 0.86 -10.65 -19.31
CA THR A 154 0.60 -11.04 -17.92
C THR A 154 0.86 -12.54 -17.73
N PRO A 155 2.11 -13.05 -17.80
CA PRO A 155 2.40 -14.48 -17.94
C PRO A 155 1.82 -15.38 -16.84
N SER A 156 1.71 -14.88 -15.60
CA SER A 156 1.22 -15.66 -14.46
C SER A 156 -0.22 -15.32 -14.07
N ALA A 157 -0.80 -14.24 -14.61
CA ALA A 157 -2.07 -13.71 -14.14
C ALA A 157 -3.28 -14.56 -14.46
N GLN A 158 -3.19 -15.34 -15.54
CA GLN A 158 -4.31 -16.11 -16.10
C GLN A 158 -4.44 -17.49 -15.46
N ARG A 159 -3.33 -18.15 -15.14
CA ARG A 159 -3.33 -19.51 -14.59
C ARG A 159 -3.39 -19.52 -13.06
N SER A 160 -2.39 -18.94 -12.44
CA SER A 160 -2.23 -18.94 -10.98
C SER A 160 -2.75 -17.69 -10.30
N GLY A 161 -3.03 -16.62 -11.06
CA GLY A 161 -3.31 -15.28 -10.54
C GLY A 161 -2.05 -14.55 -10.09
N LEU A 162 -2.14 -13.23 -10.03
CA LEU A 162 -1.10 -12.36 -9.51
C LEU A 162 -1.09 -12.45 -8.00
N LYS A 163 -0.05 -13.07 -7.44
CA LYS A 163 0.09 -13.27 -5.99
C LYS A 163 0.38 -11.95 -5.29
N PHE A 164 -0.27 -11.73 -4.16
CA PHE A 164 0.03 -10.62 -3.24
C PHE A 164 -0.03 -11.10 -1.78
N ASP A 165 0.75 -10.45 -0.94
CA ASP A 165 0.76 -10.72 0.48
C ASP A 165 -0.51 -10.16 1.12
N LEU A 166 -1.12 -10.96 1.97
CA LEU A 166 -2.31 -10.65 2.72
C LEU A 166 -2.01 -10.88 4.21
N ASP A 167 -2.36 -9.94 5.03
CA ASP A 167 -2.32 -10.09 6.49
C ASP A 167 -3.62 -9.54 7.08
N VAL A 168 -4.68 -10.35 6.93
CA VAL A 168 -6.03 -9.93 7.30
C VAL A 168 -6.65 -10.94 8.25
N GLU A 169 -7.11 -10.46 9.39
CA GLU A 169 -7.98 -11.22 10.30
C GLU A 169 -9.43 -11.01 9.91
N VAL A 170 -10.14 -12.09 9.61
CA VAL A 170 -11.59 -12.09 9.36
C VAL A 170 -12.28 -12.53 10.65
N PRO A 171 -12.88 -11.60 11.44
CA PRO A 171 -13.50 -11.96 12.70
C PRO A 171 -14.87 -12.60 12.50
N ALA A 172 -15.25 -13.53 13.37
CA ALA A 172 -16.55 -14.18 13.33
C ALA A 172 -17.69 -13.15 13.47
N GLY A 173 -18.69 -13.25 12.59
CA GLY A 173 -19.88 -12.39 12.60
C GLY A 173 -19.59 -10.91 12.24
N ARG A 174 -18.41 -10.59 11.72
CA ARG A 174 -18.03 -9.21 11.34
C ARG A 174 -17.51 -9.16 9.91
N VAL A 175 -17.40 -7.92 9.42
CA VAL A 175 -16.82 -7.60 8.11
C VAL A 175 -15.36 -7.16 8.30
N ALA A 176 -14.45 -7.83 7.62
CA ALA A 176 -13.12 -7.33 7.35
C ALA A 176 -13.17 -6.56 6.02
N ASP A 177 -13.03 -5.25 6.06
CA ASP A 177 -13.08 -4.38 4.88
C ASP A 177 -11.66 -3.96 4.50
N ILE A 178 -11.24 -4.32 3.28
CA ILE A 178 -9.90 -4.07 2.78
C ILE A 178 -9.92 -3.43 1.41
N VAL A 179 -8.85 -2.71 1.11
CA VAL A 179 -8.61 -2.10 -0.19
C VAL A 179 -7.32 -2.67 -0.76
N LEU A 180 -7.39 -3.19 -1.96
CA LEU A 180 -6.22 -3.58 -2.75
C LEU A 180 -5.71 -2.34 -3.48
N ASP A 181 -4.55 -1.86 -3.08
CA ASP A 181 -3.87 -0.74 -3.71
C ASP A 181 -2.95 -1.26 -4.82
N PHE A 182 -3.31 -0.97 -6.06
CA PHE A 182 -2.57 -1.41 -7.25
C PHE A 182 -1.66 -0.27 -7.69
N ASP A 183 -0.35 -0.39 -7.53
CA ASP A 183 0.59 0.62 -8.01
C ASP A 183 0.87 0.37 -9.51
N ALA A 184 0.07 0.98 -10.39
CA ALA A 184 0.21 0.82 -11.83
C ALA A 184 1.61 1.23 -12.33
N CYS A 185 2.18 2.30 -11.77
CA CYS A 185 3.49 2.81 -12.18
C CYS A 185 4.63 1.84 -11.94
N ARG A 186 4.62 1.18 -10.79
CA ARG A 186 5.64 0.20 -10.42
C ARG A 186 5.37 -1.18 -11.02
N SER A 187 4.16 -1.37 -11.56
CA SER A 187 3.73 -2.66 -12.10
C SER A 187 4.01 -2.84 -13.58
N ILE A 188 4.32 -1.78 -14.32
CA ILE A 188 4.49 -1.82 -15.78
C ILE A 188 5.96 -1.81 -16.14
N VAL A 189 6.43 -2.89 -16.75
CA VAL A 189 7.80 -3.05 -17.21
C VAL A 189 7.84 -2.93 -18.74
N ARG A 190 8.52 -1.91 -19.24
CA ARG A 190 8.78 -1.73 -20.66
C ARG A 190 9.81 -2.75 -21.14
N ARG A 191 9.71 -3.21 -22.39
CA ARG A 191 10.61 -4.16 -23.03
C ARG A 191 11.36 -3.48 -24.18
N GLY A 192 12.38 -2.70 -23.83
CA GLY A 192 13.24 -2.00 -24.81
C GLY A 192 12.46 -1.08 -25.74
N GLN A 193 12.77 -1.14 -27.02
CA GLN A 193 12.10 -0.38 -28.10
C GLN A 193 11.06 -1.23 -28.86
N SER A 194 10.74 -2.43 -28.37
CA SER A 194 9.85 -3.37 -29.05
C SER A 194 8.37 -2.96 -29.05
N GLY A 195 7.97 -1.97 -28.23
CA GLY A 195 6.58 -1.61 -27.98
C GLY A 195 5.84 -2.62 -27.12
N HIS A 196 6.54 -3.61 -26.55
CA HIS A 196 5.95 -4.59 -25.62
C HIS A 196 6.06 -4.12 -24.18
N TYR A 197 5.09 -4.51 -23.36
CA TYR A 197 5.00 -4.19 -21.94
C TYR A 197 4.58 -5.43 -21.17
N ASN A 198 5.24 -5.65 -20.03
CA ASN A 198 4.87 -6.71 -19.09
C ASN A 198 4.22 -6.10 -17.86
N LEU A 199 3.22 -6.78 -17.32
CA LEU A 199 2.64 -6.47 -16.03
C LEU A 199 3.29 -7.33 -14.94
N LYS A 200 4.04 -6.68 -14.04
CA LYS A 200 4.54 -7.25 -12.79
C LYS A 200 3.85 -6.52 -11.64
N PRO A 201 2.76 -7.04 -11.10
CA PRO A 201 1.94 -6.26 -10.18
C PRO A 201 2.67 -5.94 -8.88
N VAL A 202 2.58 -4.70 -8.47
CA VAL A 202 2.90 -4.21 -7.13
C VAL A 202 1.58 -3.92 -6.44
N LEU A 203 1.19 -4.81 -5.55
CA LEU A 203 -0.10 -4.80 -4.85
C LEU A 203 0.13 -4.66 -3.35
N ARG A 204 -0.65 -3.81 -2.69
CA ARG A 204 -0.68 -3.67 -1.24
C ARG A 204 -2.09 -3.82 -0.72
N VAL A 205 -2.23 -4.41 0.46
CA VAL A 205 -3.52 -4.50 1.14
C VAL A 205 -3.58 -3.45 2.24
N LEU A 206 -4.59 -2.61 2.18
CA LEU A 206 -4.81 -1.54 3.15
C LEU A 206 -6.13 -1.80 3.90
N PRO A 207 -6.14 -1.81 5.24
CA PRO A 207 -7.37 -1.95 6.00
C PRO A 207 -8.22 -0.69 5.88
N ARG A 208 -9.51 -0.84 5.62
CA ARG A 208 -10.49 0.23 5.67
C ARG A 208 -11.29 0.14 6.96
N LEU A 209 -10.87 0.89 7.98
CA LEU A 209 -11.46 0.82 9.32
C LEU A 209 -12.75 1.63 9.41
N THR A 210 -12.78 2.80 8.81
CA THR A 210 -13.94 3.72 8.83
C THR A 210 -13.94 4.62 7.59
N GLU A 211 -15.10 5.20 7.28
CA GLU A 211 -15.19 6.25 6.26
C GLU A 211 -14.90 7.65 6.83
N ALA A 212 -14.95 7.78 8.17
CA ALA A 212 -14.79 9.04 8.88
C ALA A 212 -13.34 9.45 9.10
N GLY A 213 -12.36 8.59 8.79
CA GLY A 213 -10.94 8.85 9.00
C GLY A 213 -10.07 8.26 7.90
N GLN A 214 -8.83 7.96 8.23
CA GLN A 214 -7.83 7.36 7.33
C GLN A 214 -7.61 8.17 6.04
N ARG A 215 -7.81 9.49 6.10
CA ARG A 215 -7.81 10.36 4.92
C ARG A 215 -6.96 11.59 5.15
N VAL A 216 -6.04 11.86 4.21
CA VAL A 216 -5.26 13.09 4.18
C VAL A 216 -5.65 13.88 2.95
N ILE A 217 -5.98 15.14 3.15
CA ILE A 217 -6.51 16.05 2.13
C ILE A 217 -5.62 17.30 2.07
N GLY A 218 -5.34 17.75 0.87
CA GLY A 218 -4.64 19.01 0.64
C GLY A 218 -4.86 19.54 -0.77
N PHE A 219 -4.17 20.63 -1.06
CA PHE A 219 -4.31 21.37 -2.31
C PHE A 219 -2.93 21.81 -2.80
N VAL A 220 -2.71 21.70 -4.09
CA VAL A 220 -1.61 22.34 -4.82
C VAL A 220 -2.17 23.47 -5.68
N THR A 221 -1.32 24.38 -6.16
CA THR A 221 -1.76 25.40 -7.13
C THR A 221 -2.26 24.71 -8.41
N PRO A 222 -3.23 25.30 -9.14
CA PRO A 222 -3.74 24.73 -10.37
C PRO A 222 -2.65 24.45 -11.42
N ALA A 223 -1.57 25.22 -11.44
CA ALA A 223 -0.43 25.00 -12.33
C ALA A 223 0.29 23.66 -12.07
N LEU A 224 0.14 23.07 -10.87
CA LEU A 224 0.68 21.77 -10.49
C LEU A 224 -0.36 20.66 -10.57
N ALA A 225 -1.59 20.94 -10.97
CA ALA A 225 -2.67 19.97 -11.10
C ALA A 225 -2.50 19.11 -12.37
N THR A 226 -1.44 18.32 -12.40
CA THR A 226 -1.10 17.44 -13.53
C THR A 226 -0.95 16.00 -13.07
N THR A 227 -1.09 15.05 -13.99
CA THR A 227 -0.85 13.62 -13.72
C THR A 227 0.61 13.29 -13.39
N GLN A 228 1.54 14.19 -13.72
CA GLN A 228 2.97 14.05 -13.41
C GLN A 228 3.33 14.57 -12.00
N THR A 229 2.43 15.32 -11.36
CA THR A 229 2.60 15.75 -9.98
C THR A 229 2.23 14.61 -9.05
N GLN A 230 3.15 14.24 -8.18
CA GLN A 230 2.94 13.18 -7.21
C GLN A 230 2.89 13.75 -5.79
N VAL A 231 1.84 13.39 -5.07
CA VAL A 231 1.76 13.60 -3.62
C VAL A 231 1.76 12.23 -2.96
N SER A 232 2.67 11.99 -2.04
CA SER A 232 2.78 10.72 -1.34
C SER A 232 2.88 10.90 0.17
N LEU A 233 2.31 9.95 0.93
CA LEU A 233 2.57 9.75 2.35
C LEU A 233 3.57 8.63 2.50
N GLN A 234 4.61 8.88 3.29
CA GLN A 234 5.73 7.99 3.46
C GLN A 234 6.00 7.73 4.94
N ALA A 235 6.43 6.52 5.25
CA ALA A 235 6.98 6.13 6.54
C ALA A 235 8.35 5.47 6.30
N ASP A 236 9.35 5.89 7.04
CA ASP A 236 10.72 5.36 6.94
C ASP A 236 11.27 5.34 5.49
N GLY A 237 10.97 6.38 4.73
CA GLY A 237 11.39 6.48 3.32
C GLY A 237 10.68 5.52 2.37
N GLN A 238 9.59 4.88 2.80
CA GLN A 238 8.75 4.01 1.98
C GLN A 238 7.42 4.70 1.67
N VAL A 239 7.03 4.71 0.40
CA VAL A 239 5.71 5.22 0.00
C VAL A 239 4.63 4.28 0.53
N VAL A 240 3.72 4.81 1.35
CA VAL A 240 2.55 4.08 1.88
C VAL A 240 1.34 4.28 0.99
N LYS A 241 1.10 5.52 0.56
CA LYS A 241 0.04 5.88 -0.40
C LYS A 241 0.48 7.09 -1.21
N ALA A 242 0.13 7.11 -2.48
CA ALA A 242 0.40 8.23 -3.37
C ALA A 242 -0.80 8.52 -4.28
N THR A 243 -0.88 9.73 -4.79
CA THR A 243 -1.93 10.16 -5.74
C THR A 243 -1.48 11.41 -6.50
N PRO A 244 -1.91 11.63 -7.74
CA PRO A 244 -1.86 12.94 -8.37
C PRO A 244 -2.98 13.84 -7.81
N PRO A 245 -2.85 15.17 -7.88
CA PRO A 245 -3.96 16.08 -7.63
C PRO A 245 -5.01 15.99 -8.74
N ASP A 246 -6.27 16.33 -8.44
CA ASP A 246 -7.30 16.52 -9.43
C ASP A 246 -7.12 17.85 -10.20
N ALA A 247 -7.97 18.09 -11.21
CA ALA A 247 -7.89 19.31 -12.04
C ALA A 247 -8.05 20.63 -11.27
N ASN A 248 -8.59 20.57 -10.05
CA ASN A 248 -8.72 21.73 -9.15
C ASN A 248 -7.54 21.85 -8.17
N GLY A 249 -6.53 21.00 -8.30
CA GLY A 249 -5.38 20.93 -7.42
C GLY A 249 -5.63 20.21 -6.10
N ARG A 250 -6.82 19.65 -5.87
CA ARG A 250 -7.11 18.91 -4.65
C ARG A 250 -6.52 17.50 -4.74
N PHE A 251 -5.90 17.04 -3.65
CA PHE A 251 -5.47 15.64 -3.52
C PHE A 251 -6.08 14.99 -2.28
N VAL A 252 -6.38 13.70 -2.41
CA VAL A 252 -6.90 12.84 -1.35
C VAL A 252 -6.13 11.54 -1.31
N LEU A 253 -5.45 11.30 -0.22
CA LEU A 253 -4.78 10.04 0.07
C LEU A 253 -5.70 9.20 0.97
N TYR A 254 -6.25 8.10 0.45
CA TYR A 254 -7.21 7.23 1.13
C TYR A 254 -7.26 5.84 0.50
N PRO A 255 -7.45 4.76 1.29
CA PRO A 255 -7.25 4.76 2.74
C PRO A 255 -5.75 4.80 3.09
N VAL A 256 -5.44 5.32 4.26
CA VAL A 256 -4.09 5.33 4.82
C VAL A 256 -4.16 4.71 6.21
N PRO A 257 -3.28 3.77 6.57
CA PRO A 257 -3.23 3.22 7.94
C PRO A 257 -3.06 4.34 8.98
N VAL A 258 -3.61 4.11 10.18
CA VAL A 258 -3.44 5.06 11.29
C VAL A 258 -1.96 5.16 11.66
N GLY A 259 -1.45 6.38 11.79
CA GLY A 259 -0.02 6.61 12.07
C GLY A 259 0.42 8.06 11.87
N ARG A 260 1.74 8.25 11.79
CA ARG A 260 2.37 9.51 11.44
C ARG A 260 3.24 9.31 10.20
N TYR A 261 3.25 10.29 9.31
CA TYR A 261 3.85 10.18 7.99
C TYR A 261 4.53 11.47 7.57
N ASP A 262 5.45 11.34 6.63
CA ASP A 262 5.96 12.46 5.87
C ASP A 262 5.17 12.59 4.56
N LEU A 263 4.57 13.75 4.32
CA LEU A 263 3.93 14.05 3.04
C LEU A 263 4.95 14.67 2.11
N VAL A 264 5.13 14.07 0.95
CA VAL A 264 6.09 14.51 -0.07
C VAL A 264 5.34 14.96 -1.32
N LEU A 265 5.63 16.17 -1.77
CA LEU A 265 5.16 16.73 -3.04
C LEU A 265 6.35 16.81 -4.00
N ALA A 266 6.30 16.01 -5.05
CA ALA A 266 7.21 16.03 -6.19
C ALA A 266 6.44 16.46 -7.45
N ALA A 267 6.82 17.59 -8.04
CA ALA A 267 6.20 18.13 -9.23
C ALA A 267 7.26 18.51 -10.27
N PRO A 268 7.00 18.31 -11.58
CA PRO A 268 7.96 18.63 -12.64
C PRO A 268 8.43 20.10 -12.59
N GLY A 269 9.75 20.31 -12.60
CA GLY A 269 10.33 21.65 -12.62
C GLY A 269 10.15 22.45 -11.33
N ARG A 270 9.81 21.81 -10.21
CA ARG A 270 9.65 22.42 -8.89
C ARG A 270 10.62 21.83 -7.87
N ALA A 271 10.96 22.61 -6.87
CA ALA A 271 11.70 22.10 -5.72
C ALA A 271 10.87 21.06 -4.97
N LEU A 272 11.52 20.03 -4.43
CA LEU A 272 10.87 19.03 -3.59
C LEU A 272 10.32 19.70 -2.33
N ALA A 273 9.09 19.39 -1.92
CA ALA A 273 8.52 19.88 -0.67
C ALA A 273 8.04 18.72 0.21
N THR A 274 8.42 18.74 1.49
CA THR A 274 8.06 17.72 2.46
C THR A 274 7.41 18.36 3.68
N ILE A 275 6.24 17.83 4.09
CA ILE A 275 5.58 18.17 5.36
C ILE A 275 5.77 16.99 6.29
N THR A 276 6.51 17.19 7.38
CA THR A 276 6.81 16.12 8.32
C THR A 276 5.73 15.94 9.37
N ASP A 277 5.62 14.71 9.90
CA ASP A 277 4.81 14.39 11.08
C ASP A 277 3.30 14.58 10.88
N VAL A 278 2.80 14.30 9.67
CA VAL A 278 1.37 14.36 9.32
C VAL A 278 0.62 13.22 10.00
N PRO A 279 -0.32 13.51 10.92
CA PRO A 279 -1.08 12.46 11.63
C PRO A 279 -2.19 11.91 10.75
N VAL A 280 -2.42 10.61 10.82
CA VAL A 280 -3.59 9.93 10.25
C VAL A 280 -4.35 9.24 11.38
N SER A 281 -5.64 9.52 11.52
CA SER A 281 -6.51 8.92 12.53
C SER A 281 -7.66 8.16 11.88
N ALA A 282 -8.28 7.25 12.65
CA ALA A 282 -9.48 6.54 12.21
C ALA A 282 -10.77 7.38 12.36
N GLN A 283 -10.72 8.49 13.12
CA GLN A 283 -11.92 9.24 13.50
C GLN A 283 -12.13 10.53 12.71
N ALA A 284 -11.07 11.08 12.09
CA ALA A 284 -11.12 12.38 11.44
C ALA A 284 -10.22 12.46 10.22
N TYR A 285 -10.59 13.35 9.31
CA TYR A 285 -9.73 13.72 8.18
C TYR A 285 -8.59 14.61 8.64
N THR A 286 -7.41 14.42 8.03
CA THR A 286 -6.28 15.32 8.21
C THR A 286 -6.19 16.27 7.02
N TYR A 287 -6.23 17.57 7.29
CA TYR A 287 -5.96 18.60 6.28
C TYR A 287 -4.54 19.08 6.44
N VAL A 288 -3.73 19.00 5.39
CA VAL A 288 -2.36 19.50 5.40
C VAL A 288 -2.29 20.99 5.02
N ASN A 289 -3.27 21.45 4.25
CA ASN A 289 -3.48 22.86 3.93
C ASN A 289 -4.93 23.10 3.48
N ARG A 290 -5.25 24.30 3.04
CA ARG A 290 -6.56 24.70 2.53
C ARG A 290 -6.43 25.22 1.10
N SER A 291 -7.54 25.21 0.35
CA SER A 291 -7.56 25.71 -1.03
C SER A 291 -7.19 27.21 -1.16
N ALA A 292 -7.38 27.98 -0.09
CA ALA A 292 -6.96 29.39 -0.03
C ALA A 292 -5.44 29.57 0.12
N ALA A 293 -4.72 28.53 0.52
CA ALA A 293 -3.26 28.53 0.67
C ALA A 293 -2.69 27.21 0.10
N PRO A 294 -2.78 26.99 -1.22
CA PRO A 294 -2.31 25.77 -1.86
C PRO A 294 -0.78 25.67 -1.80
N LEU A 295 -0.26 24.43 -1.85
CA LEU A 295 1.18 24.18 -1.96
C LEU A 295 1.66 24.67 -3.35
N ASP A 296 2.70 25.49 -3.34
CA ASP A 296 3.35 26.04 -4.54
C ASP A 296 4.87 26.12 -4.35
N PRO A 297 5.58 24.99 -4.37
CA PRO A 297 7.04 25.01 -4.26
C PRO A 297 7.64 25.86 -5.40
N PRO A 298 8.75 26.58 -5.15
CA PRO A 298 9.39 27.41 -6.16
C PRO A 298 9.89 26.58 -7.34
N ALA A 299 10.05 27.23 -8.48
CA ALA A 299 10.65 26.61 -9.66
C ALA A 299 12.07 26.09 -9.37
N SER A 300 12.42 24.99 -9.97
CA SER A 300 13.75 24.39 -9.90
C SER A 300 14.22 24.02 -11.31
N ALA A 301 15.49 24.25 -11.58
CA ALA A 301 16.14 23.54 -12.67
C ALA A 301 16.10 22.04 -12.40
N VAL A 302 16.10 21.24 -13.47
CA VAL A 302 16.10 19.78 -13.40
C VAL A 302 17.30 19.21 -14.10
N ARG A 303 17.77 18.05 -13.64
CA ARG A 303 18.78 17.24 -14.35
C ARG A 303 18.32 15.79 -14.37
N THR A 304 18.67 15.13 -15.45
CA THR A 304 18.37 13.71 -15.63
C THR A 304 19.39 12.86 -14.89
N LEU A 305 18.88 11.99 -14.03
CA LEU A 305 19.62 10.86 -13.48
C LEU A 305 19.40 9.67 -14.41
N ALA A 306 20.48 9.11 -14.93
CA ALA A 306 20.48 7.86 -15.69
C ALA A 306 21.08 6.74 -14.84
N THR A 307 20.44 5.59 -14.86
CA THR A 307 20.84 4.40 -14.10
C THR A 307 20.71 3.17 -14.99
N ARG A 308 21.66 2.26 -14.90
CA ARG A 308 21.61 0.95 -15.55
C ARG A 308 21.81 -0.15 -14.53
N VAL A 309 20.90 -1.11 -14.54
CA VAL A 309 20.93 -2.28 -13.66
C VAL A 309 21.11 -3.53 -14.52
N GLN A 310 22.16 -4.29 -14.24
CA GLN A 310 22.44 -5.56 -14.88
C GLN A 310 22.18 -6.70 -13.89
N THR A 311 21.43 -7.70 -14.33
CA THR A 311 21.14 -8.93 -13.56
C THR A 311 21.67 -10.14 -14.32
N ALA A 312 22.20 -11.14 -13.62
CA ALA A 312 22.74 -12.35 -14.26
C ALA A 312 21.66 -13.16 -15.00
N ALA A 313 20.43 -13.20 -14.50
CA ALA A 313 19.30 -13.86 -15.15
C ALA A 313 18.42 -12.83 -15.85
N ALA A 314 18.20 -12.99 -17.16
CA ALA A 314 17.43 -12.07 -18.00
C ALA A 314 15.98 -11.87 -17.57
N GLU A 315 15.43 -12.78 -16.74
CA GLU A 315 14.06 -12.68 -16.23
C GLU A 315 13.97 -12.06 -14.83
N THR A 316 15.13 -11.76 -14.19
CA THR A 316 15.15 -11.13 -12.87
C THR A 316 14.88 -9.64 -13.01
N LEU A 317 13.67 -9.25 -12.68
CA LEU A 317 13.28 -7.86 -12.75
C LEU A 317 13.90 -7.07 -11.58
N ALA A 318 14.48 -5.92 -11.92
CA ALA A 318 15.02 -4.99 -10.95
C ALA A 318 14.15 -3.72 -10.86
N ASP A 319 14.22 -3.08 -9.73
CA ASP A 319 13.61 -1.77 -9.49
C ASP A 319 14.63 -0.78 -8.92
N VAL A 320 14.37 0.50 -9.14
CA VAL A 320 15.20 1.60 -8.65
C VAL A 320 14.33 2.51 -7.78
N ARG A 321 14.89 2.97 -6.66
CA ARG A 321 14.33 4.01 -5.82
C ARG A 321 15.32 5.15 -5.70
N VAL A 322 14.84 6.38 -5.81
CA VAL A 322 15.64 7.58 -5.61
C VAL A 322 15.19 8.27 -4.35
N LEU A 323 16.11 8.40 -3.42
CA LEU A 323 15.88 8.93 -2.08
C LEU A 323 16.52 10.30 -1.92
N ARG A 324 15.86 11.17 -1.16
CA ARG A 324 16.37 12.45 -0.70
C ARG A 324 16.41 12.48 0.83
N ALA A 325 17.60 12.73 1.39
CA ALA A 325 17.76 12.95 2.83
C ALA A 325 17.60 14.42 3.18
N TYR A 326 17.04 14.71 4.35
CA TYR A 326 17.02 16.03 4.99
C TYR A 326 17.94 16.05 6.20
N ALA A 327 18.65 17.14 6.41
CA ALA A 327 19.52 17.31 7.57
C ALA A 327 18.72 17.28 8.88
N GLY A 328 19.01 16.32 9.75
CA GLY A 328 18.24 16.14 10.99
C GLY A 328 16.75 15.89 10.76
N GLY A 329 16.39 15.32 9.61
CA GLY A 329 15.03 15.03 9.21
C GLY A 329 14.89 13.67 8.54
N PRO A 330 13.76 13.42 7.86
CA PRO A 330 13.52 12.14 7.20
C PRO A 330 14.40 11.95 5.95
N THR A 331 14.51 10.71 5.52
CA THR A 331 14.88 10.36 4.15
C THR A 331 13.59 9.98 3.43
N VAL A 332 13.32 10.61 2.29
CA VAL A 332 12.08 10.39 1.53
C VAL A 332 12.37 9.89 0.13
N GLU A 333 11.48 9.09 -0.41
CA GLU A 333 11.52 8.66 -1.80
C GLU A 333 10.93 9.75 -2.70
N VAL A 334 11.65 10.11 -3.75
CA VAL A 334 11.25 11.18 -4.68
C VAL A 334 10.87 10.66 -6.05
N ALA A 335 11.36 9.49 -6.40
CA ALA A 335 11.04 8.76 -7.63
C ALA A 335 11.38 7.28 -7.44
N GLY A 336 10.81 6.43 -8.27
CA GLY A 336 11.15 5.02 -8.32
C GLY A 336 10.25 4.26 -9.29
N GLY A 337 10.72 3.10 -9.70
CA GLY A 337 9.99 2.22 -10.61
C GLY A 337 10.85 1.08 -11.12
N PRO A 338 10.26 0.17 -11.92
CA PRO A 338 11.01 -0.89 -12.56
C PRO A 338 11.97 -0.33 -13.60
N VAL A 339 13.10 -1.00 -13.78
CA VAL A 339 13.98 -0.74 -14.91
C VAL A 339 13.37 -1.32 -16.19
N ASP A 340 13.82 -0.84 -17.35
CA ASP A 340 13.47 -1.46 -18.64
C ASP A 340 13.95 -2.92 -18.65
N GLY A 341 13.04 -3.85 -18.97
CA GLY A 341 13.29 -5.29 -18.82
C GLY A 341 14.30 -5.87 -19.82
N ASP A 342 14.61 -5.16 -20.89
CA ASP A 342 15.58 -5.60 -21.91
C ASP A 342 16.93 -4.89 -21.78
N THR A 343 16.91 -3.59 -21.42
CA THR A 343 18.12 -2.76 -21.37
C THR A 343 18.64 -2.53 -19.95
N GLY A 344 17.82 -2.77 -18.94
CA GLY A 344 18.12 -2.47 -17.54
C GLY A 344 18.17 -0.98 -17.22
N GLU A 345 17.72 -0.12 -18.14
CA GLU A 345 17.79 1.34 -17.99
C GLU A 345 16.64 1.88 -17.13
N TYR A 346 16.97 2.85 -16.30
CA TYR A 346 16.00 3.71 -15.59
C TYR A 346 16.49 5.15 -15.69
N SER A 347 15.58 6.05 -16.02
CA SER A 347 15.91 7.47 -16.18
C SER A 347 14.80 8.33 -15.57
N VAL A 348 15.19 9.37 -14.82
CA VAL A 348 14.27 10.30 -14.17
C VAL A 348 14.85 11.71 -14.11
N SER A 349 14.01 12.72 -14.33
CA SER A 349 14.37 14.13 -14.15
C SER A 349 14.10 14.56 -12.72
N LEU A 350 15.11 15.09 -12.03
CA LEU A 350 15.06 15.47 -10.62
C LEU A 350 15.42 16.93 -10.44
N PRO A 351 14.81 17.62 -9.44
CA PRO A 351 15.12 19.02 -9.14
C PRO A 351 16.54 19.16 -8.57
N THR A 352 17.18 20.29 -8.90
CA THR A 352 18.50 20.65 -8.38
C THR A 352 18.47 21.72 -7.30
N ALA A 353 17.32 22.36 -7.06
CA ALA A 353 17.15 23.31 -5.96
C ALA A 353 17.11 22.58 -4.61
N ALA A 354 17.48 23.30 -3.56
CA ALA A 354 17.37 22.80 -2.18
C ALA A 354 15.93 22.34 -1.87
N PRO A 355 15.75 21.17 -1.27
CA PRO A 355 14.42 20.69 -0.91
C PRO A 355 13.85 21.52 0.25
N LEU A 356 12.53 21.65 0.27
CA LEU A 356 11.80 22.40 1.27
C LEU A 356 11.23 21.47 2.33
N ARG A 357 11.26 21.90 3.59
CA ARG A 357 10.65 21.18 4.71
C ARG A 357 9.78 22.10 5.55
N ALA A 358 8.61 21.60 5.95
CA ALA A 358 7.74 22.20 6.96
C ALA A 358 7.30 21.13 7.96
N ALA A 359 7.07 21.51 9.21
CA ALA A 359 6.35 20.64 10.14
C ALA A 359 4.84 20.75 9.89
N TYR A 360 4.11 19.66 10.10
CA TYR A 360 2.65 19.69 10.05
C TYR A 360 2.08 20.65 11.09
N VAL A 361 1.09 21.42 10.68
CA VAL A 361 0.32 22.32 11.55
C VAL A 361 -1.15 21.87 11.53
N PRO A 362 -1.79 21.68 12.70
CA PRO A 362 -3.22 21.35 12.77
C PRO A 362 -4.08 22.30 11.95
N ASP A 363 -5.16 21.77 11.36
CA ASP A 363 -6.10 22.50 10.49
C ASP A 363 -5.51 23.04 9.18
N GLY A 364 -4.24 22.74 8.88
CA GLY A 364 -3.58 23.13 7.63
C GLY A 364 -3.40 24.62 7.45
N LEU A 365 -3.28 25.37 8.54
CA LEU A 365 -3.07 26.82 8.53
C LEU A 365 -1.65 27.15 8.96
N GLY A 366 -0.98 28.00 8.14
CA GLY A 366 0.32 28.58 8.54
C GLY A 366 1.52 27.65 8.34
N LEU A 367 1.51 26.74 7.35
CA LEU A 367 2.70 25.99 6.96
C LEU A 367 3.84 26.95 6.59
N THR A 368 4.98 26.78 7.25
CA THR A 368 6.18 27.55 6.97
C THR A 368 7.26 26.61 6.45
N PHE A 369 7.58 26.76 5.17
CA PHE A 369 8.64 25.98 4.53
C PHE A 369 9.98 26.67 4.68
N SER A 370 11.00 25.88 5.00
CA SER A 370 12.41 26.29 4.99
C SER A 370 13.20 25.40 4.03
N ALA A 371 14.13 26.01 3.30
CA ALA A 371 15.05 25.27 2.46
C ALA A 371 16.08 24.52 3.31
N ASP A 372 16.31 23.24 3.01
CA ASP A 372 17.38 22.47 3.60
C ASP A 372 18.66 22.61 2.76
N THR A 373 19.56 23.47 3.24
CA THR A 373 20.84 23.74 2.58
C THR A 373 22.05 23.13 3.31
N ALA A 374 21.80 22.35 4.36
CA ALA A 374 22.86 21.73 5.15
C ALA A 374 23.49 20.50 4.48
N LEU A 375 22.76 19.87 3.54
CA LEU A 375 23.24 18.82 2.66
C LEU A 375 23.38 19.34 1.22
N PRO A 376 24.14 18.63 0.33
CA PRO A 376 24.20 19.02 -1.08
C PRO A 376 22.81 19.21 -1.67
N GLN A 377 22.53 20.37 -2.26
CA GLN A 377 21.18 20.76 -2.70
C GLN A 377 20.58 19.78 -3.72
N ALA A 378 21.39 19.20 -4.58
CA ALA A 378 21.03 18.24 -5.59
C ALA A 378 21.55 16.82 -5.30
N GLY A 379 21.84 16.51 -4.04
CA GLY A 379 22.33 15.19 -3.61
C GLY A 379 21.20 14.19 -3.45
N TYR A 380 21.35 13.03 -4.06
CA TYR A 380 20.38 11.92 -4.01
C TYR A 380 21.07 10.61 -3.70
N ARG A 381 20.34 9.70 -3.12
CA ARG A 381 20.72 8.30 -2.94
C ARG A 381 19.89 7.42 -3.84
N VAL A 382 20.55 6.59 -4.62
CA VAL A 382 19.91 5.65 -5.53
C VAL A 382 20.05 4.25 -4.96
N VAL A 383 18.93 3.57 -4.77
CA VAL A 383 18.86 2.18 -4.32
C VAL A 383 18.35 1.35 -5.49
N ALA A 384 19.14 0.44 -5.98
CA ALA A 384 18.73 -0.59 -6.95
C ALA A 384 18.48 -1.89 -6.21
N ARG A 385 17.40 -2.59 -6.55
CA ARG A 385 17.02 -3.87 -5.96
C ARG A 385 16.77 -4.90 -7.03
N SER A 386 17.27 -6.11 -6.81
CA SER A 386 16.99 -7.29 -7.62
C SER A 386 16.73 -8.48 -6.70
N GLY A 387 15.51 -9.00 -6.71
CA GLY A 387 15.06 -9.99 -5.74
C GLY A 387 15.12 -9.45 -4.30
N SER A 388 15.88 -10.11 -3.44
CA SER A 388 16.11 -9.70 -2.03
C SER A 388 17.38 -8.87 -1.84
N THR A 389 18.18 -8.66 -2.89
CA THR A 389 19.47 -7.97 -2.81
C THR A 389 19.30 -6.49 -3.18
N GLU A 390 19.92 -5.61 -2.39
CA GLU A 390 19.94 -4.17 -2.63
C GLU A 390 21.39 -3.67 -2.78
N GLN A 391 21.60 -2.71 -3.67
CA GLN A 391 22.83 -1.94 -3.82
C GLN A 391 22.49 -0.46 -3.79
N THR A 392 23.41 0.35 -3.25
CA THR A 392 23.16 1.79 -3.05
C THR A 392 24.33 2.61 -3.56
N GLN A 393 24.03 3.71 -4.25
CA GLN A 393 25.03 4.71 -4.67
C GLN A 393 24.48 6.12 -4.41
N ASP A 394 25.36 7.03 -3.96
CA ASP A 394 25.04 8.44 -3.81
C ASP A 394 25.47 9.22 -5.06
N VAL A 395 24.70 10.23 -5.44
CA VAL A 395 24.95 11.09 -6.60
C VAL A 395 24.61 12.54 -6.27
N ASP A 396 25.44 13.47 -6.73
CA ASP A 396 25.14 14.91 -6.70
C ASP A 396 24.85 15.40 -8.12
N LEU A 397 23.59 15.70 -8.39
CA LEU A 397 23.16 16.28 -9.67
C LEU A 397 23.61 17.72 -9.86
N GLY A 398 24.13 18.40 -8.81
CA GLY A 398 24.78 19.71 -8.91
C GLY A 398 26.19 19.66 -9.51
N ALA A 399 26.81 18.50 -9.58
CA ALA A 399 28.15 18.33 -10.13
C ALA A 399 28.20 18.70 -11.63
N PRO A 400 29.33 19.21 -12.14
CA PRO A 400 29.48 19.57 -13.56
C PRO A 400 29.18 18.39 -14.49
N VAL A 401 29.61 17.19 -14.11
CA VAL A 401 29.34 15.93 -14.82
C VAL A 401 28.58 14.99 -13.89
N VAL A 402 27.44 14.50 -14.34
CA VAL A 402 26.67 13.46 -13.65
C VAL A 402 26.91 12.16 -14.38
N PRO A 403 27.56 11.17 -13.74
CA PRO A 403 27.77 9.86 -14.37
C PRO A 403 26.46 9.06 -14.43
N GLU A 404 26.33 8.17 -15.40
CA GLU A 404 25.36 7.09 -15.36
C GLU A 404 25.73 6.14 -14.22
N LEU A 405 24.78 5.82 -13.34
CA LEU A 405 25.01 4.88 -12.25
C LEU A 405 24.86 3.45 -12.75
N GLN A 406 25.82 2.60 -12.39
CA GLN A 406 25.82 1.19 -12.80
C GLN A 406 25.66 0.30 -11.57
N PHE A 407 24.68 -0.63 -11.63
CA PHE A 407 24.46 -1.65 -10.62
C PHE A 407 24.54 -3.03 -11.27
N VAL A 408 25.29 -3.94 -10.66
CA VAL A 408 25.48 -5.30 -11.18
C VAL A 408 25.11 -6.30 -10.11
N PHE A 409 24.11 -7.11 -10.40
CA PHE A 409 23.63 -8.18 -9.51
C PHE A 409 24.06 -9.54 -10.07
N PRO A 410 24.55 -10.45 -9.18
CA PRO A 410 25.01 -11.78 -9.55
C PRO A 410 23.91 -12.68 -10.08
#